data_9b4af246cdc9e3d53d675fe722a2239d
#
_entry.id   9b4af246cdc9e3d53d675fe722a2239d
#
_cell.length_a   1.000
_cell.length_b   1.000
_cell.length_c   1.000
_cell.angle_alpha   90.00
_cell.angle_beta   90.00
_cell.angle_gamma   90.00
#
_symmetry.space_group_name_H-M   'P 1'
#
loop_
_entity.id
_entity.type
_entity.pdbx_description
1 polymer ?
#
loop_
_entity_poly.entity_id
_entity_poly.type
_entity_poly.pdbx_seq_one_letter_code
_entity_poly.pdbx_strand_id
1 'polypeptide(L)'
;MAPDSGPAPVETAAEPLAARIETRIARYATRTYDWDALKFQADFDPKYRRAQMRYMGTGGTGVDSDANTVPSEHFTFSTMVLPPGCEGPLHVHDDVEEVFFMLRGRVRLFFEDGGECWETELGERDLISVPPGVYRGLLNEWDEEALMCVMLGAPKPQIPTYPPDHPLASVKRG
;
A
#
# COMPACT_ATOMS: atom_id res chain seq x y z
N MET A 1 0.27 -62.45 -19.51
CA MET A 1 0.38 -61.36 -18.51
C MET A 1 -0.13 -60.10 -19.19
N ALA A 2 -1.38 -59.70 -18.91
CA ALA A 2 -1.95 -58.47 -19.43
C ALA A 2 -1.42 -57.29 -18.62
N PRO A 3 -1.14 -56.11 -19.21
CA PRO A 3 -0.71 -54.96 -18.44
C PRO A 3 -1.88 -54.41 -17.63
N ASP A 4 -1.62 -54.24 -16.33
CA ASP A 4 -2.50 -53.59 -15.39
C ASP A 4 -2.68 -52.09 -15.80
N SER A 5 -3.86 -51.77 -16.36
CA SER A 5 -4.25 -50.41 -16.65
C SER A 5 -4.69 -49.75 -15.35
N GLY A 6 -3.76 -49.08 -14.67
CA GLY A 6 -4.08 -48.23 -13.54
C GLY A 6 -5.22 -47.26 -13.84
N PRO A 7 -5.93 -46.75 -12.81
CA PRO A 7 -7.08 -45.87 -12.97
C PRO A 7 -6.67 -44.60 -13.73
N ALA A 8 -7.48 -44.21 -14.72
CA ALA A 8 -7.31 -42.97 -15.45
C ALA A 8 -7.31 -41.76 -14.48
N PRO A 9 -6.52 -40.71 -14.75
CA PRO A 9 -6.51 -39.52 -13.90
C PRO A 9 -7.93 -38.93 -13.86
N VAL A 10 -8.43 -38.71 -12.66
CA VAL A 10 -9.70 -38.00 -12.44
C VAL A 10 -9.47 -36.56 -12.88
N GLU A 11 -10.05 -36.19 -14.00
CA GLU A 11 -10.09 -34.83 -14.51
C GLU A 11 -10.91 -33.99 -13.50
N THR A 12 -10.25 -33.23 -12.64
CA THR A 12 -10.91 -32.30 -11.73
C THR A 12 -11.62 -31.26 -12.58
N ALA A 13 -12.93 -31.22 -12.56
CA ALA A 13 -13.74 -30.23 -13.28
C ALA A 13 -13.24 -28.82 -12.91
N ALA A 14 -12.96 -27.99 -13.91
CA ALA A 14 -12.52 -26.61 -13.68
C ALA A 14 -13.58 -25.87 -12.84
N GLU A 15 -13.09 -25.09 -11.86
CA GLU A 15 -13.98 -24.29 -11.01
C GLU A 15 -14.87 -23.37 -11.86
N PRO A 16 -16.18 -23.23 -11.53
CA PRO A 16 -17.10 -22.36 -12.28
C PRO A 16 -16.58 -20.92 -12.39
N LEU A 17 -16.78 -20.29 -13.55
CA LEU A 17 -16.32 -18.93 -13.81
C LEU A 17 -16.77 -17.94 -12.73
N ALA A 18 -18.02 -18.03 -12.28
CA ALA A 18 -18.56 -17.16 -11.23
C ALA A 18 -17.75 -17.25 -9.93
N ALA A 19 -17.38 -18.46 -9.48
CA ALA A 19 -16.60 -18.66 -8.28
C ALA A 19 -15.19 -18.06 -8.43
N ARG A 20 -14.53 -18.28 -9.58
CA ARG A 20 -13.21 -17.70 -9.87
C ARG A 20 -13.23 -16.18 -9.89
N ILE A 21 -14.27 -15.56 -10.43
CA ILE A 21 -14.38 -14.10 -10.51
C ILE A 21 -14.76 -13.51 -9.15
N GLU A 22 -15.63 -14.16 -8.36
CA GLU A 22 -15.98 -13.67 -7.03
C GLU A 22 -14.76 -13.54 -6.10
N THR A 23 -13.77 -14.41 -6.22
CA THR A 23 -12.49 -14.30 -5.46
C THR A 23 -11.64 -13.09 -5.87
N ARG A 24 -11.96 -12.43 -6.97
CA ARG A 24 -11.27 -11.23 -7.50
C ARG A 24 -12.00 -9.92 -7.19
N ILE A 25 -13.08 -9.97 -6.39
CA ILE A 25 -13.87 -8.79 -6.06
C ILE A 25 -13.60 -8.36 -4.62
N ALA A 26 -13.07 -7.16 -4.47
CA ALA A 26 -12.90 -6.51 -3.18
C ALA A 26 -14.05 -5.51 -2.93
N ARG A 27 -14.96 -5.83 -2.00
CA ARG A 27 -16.16 -5.01 -1.72
C ARG A 27 -15.89 -4.05 -0.56
N TYR A 28 -16.13 -2.76 -0.76
CA TYR A 28 -15.98 -1.74 0.29
C TYR A 28 -16.83 -2.07 1.54
N ALA A 29 -18.06 -2.55 1.35
CA ALA A 29 -18.98 -2.85 2.45
C ALA A 29 -18.48 -3.90 3.46
N THR A 30 -17.46 -4.70 3.09
CA THR A 30 -16.88 -5.75 3.96
C THR A 30 -15.50 -5.38 4.49
N ARG A 31 -15.07 -4.12 4.32
CA ARG A 31 -13.73 -3.64 4.71
C ARG A 31 -13.80 -2.55 5.75
N THR A 32 -12.76 -2.49 6.54
CA THR A 32 -12.55 -1.43 7.53
C THR A 32 -11.15 -0.86 7.37
N TYR A 33 -10.97 0.40 7.78
CA TYR A 33 -9.65 1.00 7.84
C TYR A 33 -8.81 0.36 8.94
N ASP A 34 -7.60 -0.03 8.57
CA ASP A 34 -6.59 -0.55 9.49
C ASP A 34 -5.72 0.61 9.98
N TRP A 35 -5.95 1.03 11.21
CA TRP A 35 -5.20 2.07 11.91
C TRP A 35 -3.92 1.54 12.54
N ASP A 36 -3.77 0.21 12.61
CA ASP A 36 -2.65 -0.45 13.26
C ASP A 36 -1.54 -0.87 12.30
N ALA A 37 -1.80 -0.89 10.98
CA ALA A 37 -0.82 -1.28 9.97
C ALA A 37 0.51 -0.48 10.05
N LEU A 38 0.44 0.79 10.46
CA LEU A 38 1.57 1.69 10.62
C LEU A 38 1.65 2.27 12.04
N LYS A 39 1.06 1.55 13.01
CA LYS A 39 0.95 2.00 14.40
C LYS A 39 2.29 2.32 15.03
N PHE A 40 3.36 1.59 14.72
CA PHE A 40 4.70 1.86 15.25
C PHE A 40 5.20 3.29 14.95
N GLN A 41 4.75 3.90 13.85
CA GLN A 41 5.07 5.29 13.53
C GLN A 41 4.25 6.26 14.39
N ALA A 42 2.94 6.00 14.55
CA ALA A 42 2.05 6.81 15.38
C ALA A 42 2.36 6.68 16.89
N ASP A 43 2.89 5.54 17.33
CA ASP A 43 3.38 5.35 18.71
C ASP A 43 4.68 6.15 18.96
N PHE A 44 5.49 6.33 17.93
CA PHE A 44 6.68 7.17 18.01
C PHE A 44 6.31 8.67 18.05
N ASP A 45 5.45 9.12 17.13
CA ASP A 45 4.93 10.48 17.09
C ASP A 45 3.49 10.46 16.53
N PRO A 46 2.48 10.96 17.28
CA PRO A 46 1.09 10.99 16.85
C PRO A 46 0.83 11.65 15.49
N LYS A 47 1.71 12.54 15.05
CA LYS A 47 1.62 13.18 13.71
C LYS A 47 1.68 12.16 12.56
N TYR A 48 2.26 10.98 12.77
CA TYR A 48 2.34 9.92 11.76
C TYR A 48 1.09 9.04 11.72
N ARG A 49 0.02 9.42 12.41
CA ARG A 49 -1.22 8.66 12.45
C ARG A 49 -1.92 8.70 11.09
N ARG A 50 -2.11 7.54 10.50
CA ARG A 50 -2.89 7.34 9.28
C ARG A 50 -3.42 5.91 9.22
N ALA A 51 -4.43 5.68 8.38
CA ALA A 51 -4.99 4.35 8.21
C ALA A 51 -4.94 3.90 6.76
N GLN A 52 -4.86 2.61 6.57
CA GLN A 52 -4.96 1.98 5.26
C GLN A 52 -6.15 1.04 5.18
N MET A 53 -6.74 0.97 4.00
CA MET A 53 -7.70 -0.06 3.64
C MET A 53 -7.14 -0.79 2.42
N ARG A 54 -6.64 -1.99 2.63
CA ARG A 54 -6.05 -2.82 1.56
C ARG A 54 -7.15 -3.47 0.74
N TYR A 55 -7.01 -3.43 -0.57
CA TYR A 55 -7.91 -4.06 -1.53
C TYR A 55 -7.22 -5.19 -2.28
N MET A 56 -5.95 -5.03 -2.61
CA MET A 56 -5.20 -5.95 -3.44
C MET A 56 -3.76 -6.08 -2.95
N GLY A 57 -3.34 -7.28 -2.59
CA GLY A 57 -2.04 -7.52 -1.97
C GLY A 57 -1.92 -6.93 -0.57
N THR A 58 -0.72 -6.95 0.00
CA THR A 58 -0.47 -6.56 1.40
C THR A 58 0.10 -5.15 1.57
N GLY A 59 0.53 -4.50 0.48
CA GLY A 59 1.20 -3.20 0.53
C GLY A 59 2.61 -3.28 1.13
N GLY A 60 3.24 -2.11 1.29
CA GLY A 60 4.58 -1.95 1.89
C GLY A 60 4.56 -1.79 3.41
N THR A 61 3.57 -2.37 4.11
CA THR A 61 3.35 -2.13 5.56
C THR A 61 4.02 -3.14 6.48
N GLY A 62 4.59 -4.23 5.93
CA GLY A 62 5.10 -5.35 6.71
C GLY A 62 4.04 -6.39 7.10
N VAL A 63 2.78 -6.21 6.69
CA VAL A 63 1.73 -7.23 6.85
C VAL A 63 2.00 -8.36 5.84
N ASP A 64 2.22 -9.57 6.32
CA ASP A 64 2.56 -10.72 5.47
C ASP A 64 1.37 -11.30 4.70
N SER A 65 0.18 -11.21 5.28
CA SER A 65 -1.06 -11.70 4.66
C SER A 65 -2.26 -10.91 5.16
N ASP A 66 -3.25 -10.77 4.29
CA ASP A 66 -4.53 -10.16 4.62
C ASP A 66 -5.63 -10.92 3.88
N ALA A 67 -6.40 -11.73 4.61
CA ALA A 67 -7.47 -12.55 4.06
C ALA A 67 -8.62 -11.73 3.45
N ASN A 68 -8.67 -10.43 3.73
CA ASN A 68 -9.69 -9.52 3.19
C ASN A 68 -9.26 -8.84 1.89
N THR A 69 -8.13 -9.23 1.29
CA THR A 69 -7.67 -8.70 0.01
C THR A 69 -7.89 -9.70 -1.11
N VAL A 70 -8.00 -9.19 -2.34
CA VAL A 70 -7.93 -10.04 -3.53
C VAL A 70 -6.48 -10.34 -3.91
N PRO A 71 -6.21 -11.49 -4.58
CA PRO A 71 -4.88 -11.82 -5.04
C PRO A 71 -4.28 -10.75 -5.95
N SER A 72 -2.99 -10.50 -5.80
CA SER A 72 -2.22 -9.59 -6.63
C SER A 72 -1.14 -10.36 -7.39
N GLU A 73 -0.94 -9.99 -8.66
CA GLU A 73 0.10 -10.57 -9.53
C GLU A 73 1.18 -9.55 -9.90
N HIS A 74 0.84 -8.25 -9.95
CA HIS A 74 1.74 -7.23 -10.50
C HIS A 74 1.89 -5.98 -9.62
N PHE A 75 0.89 -5.65 -8.80
CA PHE A 75 0.90 -4.45 -7.97
C PHE A 75 0.04 -4.65 -6.73
N THR A 76 0.21 -3.82 -5.72
CA THR A 76 -0.73 -3.71 -4.60
C THR A 76 -1.63 -2.50 -4.78
N PHE A 77 -2.83 -2.53 -4.19
CA PHE A 77 -3.77 -1.42 -4.20
C PHE A 77 -4.41 -1.26 -2.82
N SER A 78 -4.32 -0.06 -2.29
CA SER A 78 -4.99 0.34 -1.05
C SER A 78 -5.56 1.76 -1.17
N THR A 79 -6.44 2.13 -0.25
CA THR A 79 -6.73 3.53 0.03
C THR A 79 -6.13 3.92 1.37
N MET A 80 -5.64 5.15 1.47
CA MET A 80 -5.06 5.72 2.68
C MET A 80 -5.82 6.96 3.11
N VAL A 81 -6.15 7.02 4.40
CA VAL A 81 -6.70 8.18 5.08
C VAL A 81 -5.57 8.88 5.82
N LEU A 82 -5.39 10.16 5.55
CA LEU A 82 -4.46 11.05 6.25
C LEU A 82 -5.26 12.15 6.97
N PRO A 83 -5.39 12.10 8.31
CA PRO A 83 -6.13 13.11 9.07
C PRO A 83 -5.48 14.50 8.99
N PRO A 84 -6.22 15.58 9.33
CA PRO A 84 -5.67 16.91 9.49
C PRO A 84 -4.46 16.96 10.42
N GLY A 85 -3.41 17.67 10.01
CA GLY A 85 -2.15 17.80 10.75
C GLY A 85 -1.28 16.55 10.79
N CYS A 86 -1.69 15.47 10.12
CA CYS A 86 -0.90 14.24 10.08
C CYS A 86 -0.04 14.15 8.82
N GLU A 87 1.02 13.34 8.92
CA GLU A 87 1.99 13.15 7.85
C GLU A 87 2.35 11.67 7.63
N GLY A 88 2.71 11.33 6.41
CA GLY A 88 3.48 10.15 6.07
C GLY A 88 4.96 10.50 6.11
N PRO A 89 5.77 9.86 6.96
CA PRO A 89 7.17 10.23 7.10
C PRO A 89 7.95 10.05 5.80
N LEU A 90 9.03 10.80 5.65
CA LEU A 90 9.95 10.66 4.53
C LEU A 90 10.50 9.24 4.48
N HIS A 91 10.34 8.55 3.37
CA HIS A 91 10.77 7.16 3.17
C HIS A 91 11.06 6.89 1.69
N VAL A 92 11.73 5.79 1.41
CA VAL A 92 12.06 5.34 0.06
C VAL A 92 11.65 3.89 -0.15
N HIS A 93 11.15 3.60 -1.34
CA HIS A 93 11.05 2.24 -1.91
C HIS A 93 12.14 2.10 -2.96
N ASP A 94 13.07 1.14 -2.77
CA ASP A 94 14.17 0.92 -3.70
C ASP A 94 13.80 -0.02 -4.86
N ASP A 95 12.73 -0.81 -4.67
CA ASP A 95 12.34 -1.91 -5.55
C ASP A 95 11.12 -1.62 -6.42
N VAL A 96 10.33 -0.61 -6.08
CA VAL A 96 9.04 -0.35 -6.74
C VAL A 96 8.75 1.12 -6.92
N GLU A 97 8.02 1.42 -7.98
CA GLU A 97 7.28 2.65 -8.17
C GLU A 97 6.11 2.74 -7.20
N GLU A 98 5.85 3.92 -6.63
CA GLU A 98 4.68 4.20 -5.81
C GLU A 98 3.81 5.28 -6.45
N VAL A 99 2.53 4.99 -6.57
CA VAL A 99 1.55 5.93 -7.15
C VAL A 99 0.58 6.39 -6.10
N PHE A 100 0.39 7.71 -6.00
CA PHE A 100 -0.69 8.33 -5.25
C PHE A 100 -1.70 8.96 -6.22
N PHE A 101 -2.99 8.68 -6.00
CA PHE A 101 -4.08 9.32 -6.71
C PHE A 101 -5.09 9.84 -5.70
N MET A 102 -5.29 11.16 -5.70
CA MET A 102 -6.16 11.82 -4.74
C MET A 102 -7.64 11.57 -5.05
N LEU A 103 -8.38 11.11 -4.05
CA LEU A 103 -9.85 10.92 -4.14
C LEU A 103 -10.60 12.09 -3.51
N ARG A 104 -10.07 12.66 -2.42
CA ARG A 104 -10.67 13.78 -1.67
C ARG A 104 -9.61 14.52 -0.89
N GLY A 105 -9.78 15.83 -0.73
CA GLY A 105 -8.89 16.69 0.02
C GLY A 105 -7.60 16.98 -0.73
N ARG A 106 -6.57 17.35 0.01
CA ARG A 106 -5.26 17.74 -0.51
C ARG A 106 -4.14 17.21 0.36
N VAL A 107 -2.96 17.09 -0.23
CA VAL A 107 -1.72 16.79 0.49
C VAL A 107 -0.57 17.58 -0.11
N ARG A 108 0.36 18.01 0.74
CA ARG A 108 1.68 18.45 0.32
C ARG A 108 2.58 17.23 0.28
N LEU A 109 3.33 17.07 -0.81
CA LEU A 109 4.37 16.07 -0.94
C LEU A 109 5.73 16.75 -0.94
N PHE A 110 6.69 16.11 -0.32
CA PHE A 110 8.09 16.50 -0.36
C PHE A 110 8.95 15.32 -0.79
N PHE A 111 10.01 15.65 -1.52
CA PHE A 111 10.91 14.69 -2.16
C PHE A 111 12.35 15.06 -1.87
N GLU A 112 13.19 14.03 -1.74
CA GLU A 112 14.63 14.19 -1.67
C GLU A 112 15.31 13.14 -2.54
N ASP A 113 16.26 13.60 -3.35
CA ASP A 113 17.10 12.75 -4.19
C ASP A 113 18.45 13.43 -4.46
N GLY A 114 19.55 12.72 -4.23
CA GLY A 114 20.90 13.21 -4.53
C GLY A 114 21.28 14.54 -3.86
N GLY A 115 20.61 14.92 -2.77
CA GLY A 115 20.80 16.19 -2.08
C GLY A 115 19.94 17.33 -2.62
N GLU A 116 19.11 17.09 -3.62
CA GLU A 116 18.07 18.01 -4.08
C GLU A 116 16.77 17.76 -3.31
N CYS A 117 16.06 18.85 -2.96
CA CYS A 117 14.76 18.80 -2.30
C CYS A 117 13.73 19.52 -3.15
N TRP A 118 12.54 18.97 -3.24
CA TRP A 118 11.42 19.59 -3.95
C TRP A 118 10.10 19.25 -3.27
N GLU A 119 9.12 20.13 -3.40
CA GLU A 119 7.77 19.94 -2.87
C GLU A 119 6.69 20.34 -3.87
N THR A 120 5.52 19.75 -3.72
CA THR A 120 4.32 20.08 -4.51
C THR A 120 3.07 19.79 -3.73
N GLU A 121 1.95 20.32 -4.18
CA GLU A 121 0.60 20.03 -3.68
C GLU A 121 -0.14 19.14 -4.67
N LEU A 122 -0.88 18.14 -4.17
CA LEU A 122 -1.87 17.39 -4.93
C LEU A 122 -3.25 17.65 -4.36
N GLY A 123 -4.20 17.99 -5.23
CA GLY A 123 -5.62 18.09 -4.96
C GLY A 123 -6.41 16.92 -5.57
N GLU A 124 -7.74 16.99 -5.45
CA GLU A 124 -8.62 15.93 -5.97
C GLU A 124 -8.38 15.65 -7.45
N ARG A 125 -8.24 14.35 -7.78
CA ARG A 125 -7.97 13.79 -9.10
C ARG A 125 -6.56 14.03 -9.64
N ASP A 126 -5.67 14.62 -8.84
CA ASP A 126 -4.26 14.64 -9.18
C ASP A 126 -3.61 13.28 -8.92
N LEU A 127 -2.63 12.96 -9.75
CA LEU A 127 -1.83 11.74 -9.63
C LEU A 127 -0.35 12.09 -9.66
N ILE A 128 0.39 11.40 -8.84
CA ILE A 128 1.85 11.33 -8.96
C ILE A 128 2.32 9.89 -8.97
N SER A 129 3.32 9.62 -9.79
CA SER A 129 4.09 8.39 -9.79
C SER A 129 5.50 8.70 -9.32
N VAL A 130 5.92 8.11 -8.21
CA VAL A 130 7.23 8.28 -7.61
C VAL A 130 8.12 7.10 -7.99
N PRO A 131 9.21 7.31 -8.73
CA PRO A 131 10.09 6.22 -9.12
C PRO A 131 10.80 5.60 -7.91
N PRO A 132 11.33 4.36 -8.05
CA PRO A 132 12.20 3.75 -7.05
C PRO A 132 13.40 4.65 -6.74
N GLY A 133 13.88 4.61 -5.49
CA GLY A 133 15.07 5.32 -5.06
C GLY A 133 14.86 6.79 -4.66
N VAL A 134 13.72 7.40 -4.99
CA VAL A 134 13.38 8.78 -4.56
C VAL A 134 12.72 8.76 -3.19
N TYR A 135 13.24 9.49 -2.22
CA TYR A 135 12.57 9.72 -0.95
C TYR A 135 11.33 10.58 -1.13
N ARG A 136 10.23 10.20 -0.46
CA ARG A 136 8.96 10.96 -0.45
C ARG A 136 8.31 10.93 0.90
N GLY A 137 7.64 12.02 1.21
CA GLY A 137 6.79 12.19 2.39
C GLY A 137 5.52 12.94 2.03
N LEU A 138 4.52 12.89 2.91
CA LEU A 138 3.20 13.46 2.76
C LEU A 138 2.85 14.27 3.99
N LEU A 139 2.19 15.41 3.82
CA LEU A 139 1.64 16.21 4.91
C LEU A 139 0.23 16.67 4.55
N ASN A 140 -0.72 16.44 5.44
CA ASN A 140 -2.03 17.07 5.38
C ASN A 140 -2.05 18.29 6.30
N GLU A 141 -1.80 19.47 5.76
CA GLU A 141 -1.81 20.75 6.49
C GLU A 141 -3.17 21.47 6.48
N TRP A 142 -4.20 20.84 5.89
CA TRP A 142 -5.56 21.35 5.80
C TRP A 142 -6.44 20.80 6.92
N ASP A 143 -7.63 21.42 7.10
CA ASP A 143 -8.58 21.10 8.16
C ASP A 143 -9.47 19.88 7.84
N GLU A 144 -9.42 19.37 6.63
CA GLU A 144 -10.18 18.20 6.18
C GLU A 144 -9.30 16.98 5.97
N GLU A 145 -9.89 15.80 6.13
CA GLU A 145 -9.24 14.51 5.91
C GLU A 145 -8.90 14.33 4.44
N ALA A 146 -7.65 13.97 4.16
CA ALA A 146 -7.24 13.55 2.82
C ALA A 146 -7.45 12.04 2.62
N LEU A 147 -8.01 11.67 1.47
CA LEU A 147 -8.20 10.28 1.04
C LEU A 147 -7.54 10.08 -0.32
N MET A 148 -6.71 9.06 -0.42
CA MET A 148 -5.98 8.74 -1.65
C MET A 148 -5.91 7.24 -1.93
N CYS A 149 -5.81 6.87 -3.20
CA CYS A 149 -5.34 5.55 -3.61
C CYS A 149 -3.82 5.50 -3.48
N VAL A 150 -3.31 4.34 -3.06
CA VAL A 150 -1.88 4.02 -3.01
C VAL A 150 -1.66 2.72 -3.76
N MET A 151 -0.76 2.74 -4.75
CA MET A 151 -0.36 1.58 -5.52
C MET A 151 1.15 1.40 -5.44
N LEU A 152 1.61 0.17 -5.29
CA LEU A 152 3.02 -0.20 -5.34
C LEU A 152 3.23 -1.22 -6.45
N GLY A 153 4.24 -1.02 -7.28
CA GLY A 153 4.49 -1.77 -8.51
C GLY A 153 5.01 -3.20 -8.34
N ALA A 154 4.64 -3.87 -7.26
CA ALA A 154 4.92 -5.29 -7.02
C ALA A 154 3.80 -5.94 -6.20
N PRO A 155 3.56 -7.25 -6.33
CA PRO A 155 2.55 -7.96 -5.53
C PRO A 155 2.94 -8.05 -4.04
N LYS A 156 4.23 -8.03 -3.74
CA LYS A 156 4.81 -8.00 -2.40
C LYS A 156 6.03 -7.08 -2.39
N PRO A 157 5.84 -5.76 -2.29
CA PRO A 157 6.93 -4.81 -2.27
C PRO A 157 7.77 -4.98 -1.00
N GLN A 158 9.04 -4.58 -1.08
CA GLN A 158 9.89 -4.51 0.10
C GLN A 158 9.36 -3.45 1.07
N ILE A 159 9.65 -3.64 2.35
CA ILE A 159 9.34 -2.66 3.38
C ILE A 159 10.20 -1.42 3.13
N PRO A 160 9.62 -0.22 3.04
CA PRO A 160 10.37 1.00 2.76
C PRO A 160 11.36 1.33 3.87
N THR A 161 12.42 2.04 3.52
CA THR A 161 13.43 2.54 4.46
C THR A 161 13.29 4.05 4.67
N TYR A 162 13.86 4.55 5.77
CA TYR A 162 13.92 5.98 6.10
C TYR A 162 15.30 6.53 5.81
N PRO A 163 15.47 7.85 5.63
CA PRO A 163 16.79 8.46 5.62
C PRO A 163 17.58 8.07 6.90
N PRO A 164 18.90 7.88 6.82
CA PRO A 164 19.70 7.41 7.97
C PRO A 164 19.61 8.30 9.21
N ASP A 165 19.39 9.59 9.04
CA ASP A 165 19.24 10.60 10.09
C ASP A 165 17.78 10.79 10.54
N HIS A 166 16.82 10.16 9.87
CA HIS A 166 15.41 10.23 10.25
C HIS A 166 15.17 9.47 11.57
N PRO A 167 14.44 10.06 12.54
CA PRO A 167 14.21 9.40 13.84
C PRO A 167 13.63 7.99 13.75
N LEU A 168 12.78 7.73 12.76
CA LEU A 168 12.17 6.40 12.54
C LEU A 168 13.15 5.36 11.99
N ALA A 169 14.35 5.75 11.51
CA ALA A 169 15.33 4.79 10.99
C ALA A 169 15.82 3.79 12.07
N SER A 170 15.79 4.21 13.33
CA SER A 170 16.17 3.38 14.49
C SER A 170 15.02 2.64 15.17
N VAL A 171 13.76 2.93 14.77
CA VAL A 171 12.57 2.32 15.39
C VAL A 171 12.35 0.91 14.85
N LYS A 172 12.29 -0.07 15.77
CA LYS A 172 11.96 -1.44 15.39
C LYS A 172 10.50 -1.52 14.98
N ARG A 173 10.26 -2.09 13.83
CA ARG A 173 8.93 -2.48 13.38
C ARG A 173 8.55 -3.75 14.13
N GLY A 174 7.52 -3.67 14.97
CA GLY A 174 7.03 -4.81 15.75
C GLY A 174 6.36 -5.86 14.90
#